data_5a8955541c6b9db4362efafe39bad960
#
_entry.id   5a8955541c6b9db4362efafe39bad960
#
_cell.length_a   1.000
_cell.length_b   1.000
_cell.length_c   1.000
_cell.angle_alpha   90.00
_cell.angle_beta   90.00
_cell.angle_gamma   90.00
#
_symmetry.space_group_name_H-M   'P 1'
#
loop_
_entity.id
_entity.type
_entity.pdbx_description
1 polymer ?
#
loop_
_entity_poly.entity_id
_entity_poly.type
_entity_poly.pdbx_seq_one_letter_code
_entity_poly.pdbx_strand_id
1 'polypeptide(L)'
;MFTKSIYEPREESDGTRVLITRFYPRGVKKDCFDRWVRDLSPSRELLGAYRSGENSWEVFESEFTAELNANPSSMLAIRSLREESRKGNVTLLCYERSGMPCHRYIVAELVKKHKKPRADAKNRQDSLLQSA
;
A
#
# COMPACT_ATOMS: atom_id res chain seq x y z
N MET A 1 -4.33 10.01 0.02
CA MET A 1 -3.78 8.77 0.66
C MET A 1 -2.64 9.16 1.57
N PHE A 2 -2.80 8.85 2.85
CA PHE A 2 -1.79 9.17 3.86
C PHE A 2 -1.15 7.89 4.36
N THR A 3 -0.02 8.02 5.04
CA THR A 3 0.66 6.88 5.66
C THR A 3 1.07 7.26 7.07
N LYS A 4 0.97 6.31 8.01
CA LYS A 4 1.38 6.51 9.40
C LYS A 4 1.88 5.19 9.96
N SER A 5 2.58 5.26 11.08
CA SER A 5 2.85 4.07 11.87
C SER A 5 1.57 3.70 12.62
N ILE A 6 1.32 2.39 12.78
CA ILE A 6 0.16 1.92 13.54
C ILE A 6 0.22 2.41 14.99
N TYR A 7 1.41 2.72 15.48
CA TYR A 7 1.59 3.16 16.85
C TYR A 7 1.34 4.64 17.05
N GLU A 8 1.12 5.40 15.98
CA GLU A 8 0.73 6.79 16.08
C GLU A 8 -0.76 6.88 16.38
N PRO A 9 -1.15 7.80 17.25
CA PRO A 9 -2.56 7.87 17.65
C PRO A 9 -3.48 8.22 16.50
N ARG A 10 -4.71 7.76 16.62
CA ARG A 10 -5.74 8.05 15.63
C ARG A 10 -6.11 9.52 15.69
N GLU A 11 -6.19 10.14 14.52
CA GLU A 11 -6.66 11.51 14.40
C GLU A 11 -7.82 11.53 13.43
N GLU A 12 -8.68 12.52 13.58
CA GLU A 12 -9.84 12.63 12.73
C GLU A 12 -9.45 12.74 11.25
N SER A 13 -8.37 13.44 10.97
CA SER A 13 -7.90 13.62 9.60
C SER A 13 -7.39 12.32 8.95
N ASP A 14 -7.16 11.28 9.75
CA ASP A 14 -6.73 9.99 9.18
C ASP A 14 -7.82 9.36 8.31
N GLY A 15 -9.07 9.62 8.61
CA GLY A 15 -10.17 8.96 7.92
C GLY A 15 -10.16 7.47 8.21
N THR A 16 -10.31 6.66 7.17
CA THR A 16 -10.26 5.21 7.32
C THR A 16 -8.81 4.75 7.48
N ARG A 17 -8.54 4.03 8.56
CA ARG A 17 -7.19 3.52 8.86
C ARG A 17 -7.10 2.07 8.42
N VAL A 18 -6.18 1.78 7.51
CA VAL A 18 -6.04 0.47 6.87
C VAL A 18 -4.67 -0.10 7.19
N LEU A 19 -4.67 -1.19 7.96
CA LEU A 19 -3.43 -1.87 8.34
C LEU A 19 -3.00 -2.80 7.21
N ILE A 20 -1.73 -2.69 6.80
CA ILE A 20 -1.22 -3.49 5.67
C ILE A 20 0.01 -4.29 6.04
N THR A 21 0.07 -4.78 7.29
CA THR A 21 1.16 -5.64 7.75
C THR A 21 0.85 -7.10 7.46
N ARG A 22 1.90 -7.92 7.38
CA ARG A 22 1.76 -9.37 7.23
C ARG A 22 1.28 -10.01 8.51
N PHE A 23 1.79 -9.53 9.65
CA PHE A 23 1.45 -10.08 10.96
C PHE A 23 0.76 -9.02 11.79
N TYR A 24 -0.05 -9.48 12.75
CA TYR A 24 -0.75 -8.57 13.66
C TYR A 24 0.28 -7.83 14.52
N PRO A 25 0.20 -6.51 14.61
CA PRO A 25 1.20 -5.74 15.37
C PRO A 25 1.06 -5.98 16.87
N ARG A 26 2.21 -6.16 17.52
CA ARG A 26 2.25 -6.47 18.94
C ARG A 26 1.72 -5.28 19.75
N GLY A 27 0.83 -5.58 20.72
CA GLY A 27 0.31 -4.58 21.63
C GLY A 27 -0.72 -3.63 21.08
N VAL A 28 -1.19 -3.88 19.86
CA VAL A 28 -2.15 -2.99 19.21
C VAL A 28 -3.56 -3.52 19.42
N LYS A 29 -4.47 -2.64 19.86
CA LYS A 29 -5.86 -2.98 20.02
C LYS A 29 -6.59 -2.84 18.68
N LYS A 30 -7.66 -3.60 18.53
CA LYS A 30 -8.39 -3.62 17.25
C LYS A 30 -9.01 -2.29 16.88
N ASP A 31 -9.25 -1.42 17.84
CA ASP A 31 -9.85 -0.12 17.54
C ASP A 31 -8.81 0.89 17.02
N CYS A 32 -7.53 0.51 16.92
CA CYS A 32 -6.51 1.37 16.35
C CYS A 32 -6.56 1.41 14.83
N PHE A 33 -7.29 0.49 14.21
CA PHE A 33 -7.43 0.47 12.75
C PHE A 33 -8.84 0.02 12.38
N ASP A 34 -9.23 0.31 11.15
CA ASP A 34 -10.58 -0.03 10.69
C ASP A 34 -10.60 -1.32 9.87
N ARG A 35 -9.54 -1.60 9.13
CA ARG A 35 -9.40 -2.82 8.34
C ARG A 35 -7.96 -3.28 8.32
N TRP A 36 -7.77 -4.57 8.13
CA TRP A 36 -6.46 -5.18 7.99
C TRP A 36 -6.44 -5.93 6.65
N VAL A 37 -5.62 -5.46 5.71
CA VAL A 37 -5.58 -5.98 4.35
C VAL A 37 -4.21 -6.63 4.13
N ARG A 38 -4.11 -7.91 4.40
CA ARG A 38 -2.85 -8.65 4.25
C ARG A 38 -2.38 -8.74 2.81
N ASP A 39 -3.30 -8.66 1.85
CA ASP A 39 -2.93 -8.71 0.44
C ASP A 39 -2.05 -7.53 0.02
N LEU A 40 -1.91 -6.54 0.87
CA LEU A 40 -1.05 -5.40 0.60
C LEU A 40 0.25 -5.46 1.40
N SER A 41 0.57 -6.62 1.97
CA SER A 41 1.83 -6.83 2.68
C SER A 41 2.76 -7.68 1.83
N PRO A 42 4.09 -7.57 2.04
CA PRO A 42 5.03 -8.43 1.33
C PRO A 42 4.93 -9.87 1.82
N SER A 43 5.39 -10.80 0.99
CA SER A 43 5.44 -12.19 1.39
C SER A 43 6.41 -12.35 2.57
N ARG A 44 6.22 -13.43 3.32
CA ARG A 44 7.10 -13.75 4.44
C ARG A 44 8.54 -13.86 3.97
N GLU A 45 8.75 -14.52 2.84
CA GLU A 45 10.08 -14.74 2.27
C GLU A 45 10.76 -13.42 1.92
N LEU A 46 10.03 -12.54 1.25
CA LEU A 46 10.58 -11.27 0.85
C LEU A 46 10.91 -10.39 2.06
N LEU A 47 10.00 -10.37 3.04
CA LEU A 47 10.20 -9.60 4.25
C LEU A 47 11.43 -10.11 5.01
N GLY A 48 11.58 -11.44 5.10
CA GLY A 48 12.73 -12.05 5.76
C GLY A 48 14.03 -11.71 5.07
N ALA A 49 14.06 -11.74 3.75
CA ALA A 49 15.28 -11.43 3.00
C ALA A 49 15.70 -9.97 3.20
N TYR A 50 14.73 -9.07 3.27
CA TYR A 50 15.06 -7.67 3.53
C TYR A 50 15.57 -7.48 4.95
N ARG A 51 14.91 -8.10 5.93
CA ARG A 51 15.28 -7.96 7.34
C ARG A 51 16.65 -8.56 7.66
N SER A 52 17.02 -9.63 6.96
CA SER A 52 18.31 -10.28 7.16
C SER A 52 19.46 -9.56 6.45
N GLY A 53 19.14 -8.55 5.65
CA GLY A 53 20.15 -7.83 4.90
C GLY A 53 20.50 -8.44 3.55
N GLU A 54 19.81 -9.51 3.17
CA GLU A 54 20.02 -10.15 1.87
C GLU A 54 19.67 -9.23 0.72
N ASN A 55 18.59 -8.47 0.87
CA ASN A 55 18.09 -7.56 -0.16
C ASN A 55 18.27 -6.13 0.26
N SER A 56 18.70 -5.28 -0.67
CA SER A 56 18.68 -3.84 -0.47
C SER A 56 17.22 -3.35 -0.53
N TRP A 57 17.01 -2.11 -0.16
CA TRP A 57 15.68 -1.52 -0.26
C TRP A 57 15.20 -1.49 -1.72
N GLU A 58 16.10 -1.18 -2.66
CA GLU A 58 15.75 -1.14 -4.07
C GLU A 58 15.28 -2.49 -4.58
N VAL A 59 15.96 -3.56 -4.16
CA VAL A 59 15.55 -4.91 -4.54
C VAL A 59 14.22 -5.25 -3.90
N PHE A 60 14.05 -4.92 -2.62
CA PHE A 60 12.79 -5.16 -1.92
C PHE A 60 11.64 -4.46 -2.65
N GLU A 61 11.83 -3.21 -3.00
CA GLU A 61 10.79 -2.42 -3.67
C GLU A 61 10.37 -3.04 -4.99
N SER A 62 11.36 -3.47 -5.78
CA SER A 62 11.12 -4.09 -7.07
C SER A 62 10.38 -5.43 -6.92
N GLU A 63 10.82 -6.26 -5.98
CA GLU A 63 10.22 -7.57 -5.74
C GLU A 63 8.82 -7.44 -5.18
N PHE A 64 8.60 -6.51 -4.26
CA PHE A 64 7.29 -6.31 -3.68
C PHE A 64 6.30 -5.81 -4.72
N THR A 65 6.72 -4.88 -5.56
CA THR A 65 5.88 -4.41 -6.66
C THR A 65 5.49 -5.57 -7.56
N ALA A 66 6.43 -6.46 -7.86
CA ALA A 66 6.14 -7.63 -8.67
C ALA A 66 5.14 -8.56 -7.98
N GLU A 67 5.30 -8.76 -6.67
CA GLU A 67 4.34 -9.60 -5.91
C GLU A 67 2.94 -9.02 -5.98
N LEU A 68 2.81 -7.72 -5.81
CA LEU A 68 1.49 -7.07 -5.85
C LEU A 68 0.87 -7.21 -7.23
N ASN A 69 1.65 -6.99 -8.27
CA ASN A 69 1.14 -7.08 -9.64
C ASN A 69 0.74 -8.49 -10.03
N ALA A 70 1.35 -9.49 -9.43
CA ALA A 70 1.07 -10.89 -9.73
C ALA A 70 -0.15 -11.42 -8.98
N ASN A 71 -0.65 -10.69 -8.00
CA ASN A 71 -1.74 -11.16 -7.15
C ASN A 71 -3.01 -10.37 -7.45
N PRO A 72 -4.04 -11.01 -8.05
CA PRO A 72 -5.29 -10.30 -8.37
C PRO A 72 -5.97 -9.68 -7.14
N SER A 73 -5.89 -10.32 -5.98
CA SER A 73 -6.48 -9.78 -4.76
C SER A 73 -5.78 -8.49 -4.35
N SER A 74 -4.46 -8.44 -4.50
CA SER A 74 -3.70 -7.22 -4.19
C SER A 74 -4.10 -6.09 -5.14
N MET A 75 -4.25 -6.40 -6.41
CA MET A 75 -4.62 -5.39 -7.40
C MET A 75 -6.03 -4.88 -7.17
N LEU A 76 -6.94 -5.76 -6.77
CA LEU A 76 -8.29 -5.34 -6.40
C LEU A 76 -8.28 -4.41 -5.20
N ALA A 77 -7.46 -4.74 -4.20
CA ALA A 77 -7.35 -3.91 -3.00
C ALA A 77 -6.80 -2.53 -3.35
N ILE A 78 -5.83 -2.45 -4.24
CA ILE A 78 -5.26 -1.17 -4.67
C ILE A 78 -6.33 -0.33 -5.37
N ARG A 79 -7.11 -0.95 -6.25
CA ARG A 79 -8.19 -0.24 -6.94
C ARG A 79 -9.25 0.26 -5.98
N SER A 80 -9.61 -0.57 -5.02
CA SER A 80 -10.61 -0.23 -4.02
C SER A 80 -10.15 0.97 -3.18
N LEU A 81 -8.89 0.95 -2.76
CA LEU A 81 -8.32 2.06 -1.98
C LEU A 81 -8.27 3.35 -2.79
N ARG A 82 -7.96 3.23 -4.07
CA ARG A 82 -7.95 4.41 -4.95
C ARG A 82 -9.31 5.06 -4.99
N GLU A 83 -10.35 4.24 -5.12
CA GLU A 83 -11.71 4.73 -5.16
C GLU A 83 -12.10 5.37 -3.83
N GLU A 84 -11.76 4.70 -2.73
CA GLU A 84 -12.06 5.23 -1.40
C GLU A 84 -11.35 6.55 -1.13
N SER A 85 -10.10 6.68 -1.58
CA SER A 85 -9.33 7.88 -1.34
C SER A 85 -9.85 9.08 -2.12
N ARG A 86 -10.66 8.84 -3.14
CA ARG A 86 -11.32 9.91 -3.86
C ARG A 86 -12.51 10.47 -3.07
N LYS A 87 -13.09 9.65 -2.21
CA LYS A 87 -14.29 10.02 -1.46
C LYS A 87 -13.99 10.54 -0.08
N GLY A 88 -12.84 10.22 0.46
CA GLY A 88 -12.47 10.65 1.80
C GLY A 88 -11.05 10.27 2.12
N ASN A 89 -10.61 10.65 3.31
CA ASN A 89 -9.23 10.36 3.72
C ASN A 89 -9.06 8.88 4.04
N VAL A 90 -7.93 8.34 3.59
CA VAL A 90 -7.52 6.97 3.87
C VAL A 90 -6.07 7.00 4.30
N THR A 91 -5.74 6.31 5.38
CA THR A 91 -4.38 6.23 5.90
C THR A 91 -3.92 4.78 5.95
N LEU A 92 -2.81 4.50 5.30
CA LEU A 92 -2.18 3.17 5.35
C LEU A 92 -1.27 3.09 6.56
N LEU A 93 -1.36 1.98 7.28
CA LEU A 93 -0.62 1.79 8.54
C LEU A 93 0.32 0.61 8.45
N CYS A 94 1.49 0.77 9.05
CA CYS A 94 2.50 -0.26 9.13
C CYS A 94 3.24 -0.09 10.45
N TYR A 95 4.22 -0.97 10.75
CA TYR A 95 4.98 -0.89 12.00
C TYR A 95 5.93 0.28 12.07
N GLU A 96 6.60 0.57 10.95
CA GLU A 96 7.74 1.48 10.95
C GLU A 96 7.31 2.90 11.24
N ARG A 97 8.22 3.67 11.85
CA ARG A 97 8.00 5.08 12.07
C ARG A 97 8.00 5.83 10.75
N SER A 98 7.42 7.01 10.77
CA SER A 98 7.48 7.89 9.61
C SER A 98 8.94 8.18 9.26
N GLY A 99 9.24 8.16 7.97
CA GLY A 99 10.59 8.41 7.49
C GLY A 99 11.46 7.18 7.36
N MET A 100 11.07 6.06 7.98
CA MET A 100 11.80 4.81 7.81
C MET A 100 11.27 4.06 6.60
N PRO A 101 12.14 3.34 5.86
CA PRO A 101 11.68 2.56 4.72
C PRO A 101 10.59 1.57 5.14
N CYS A 102 9.48 1.61 4.42
CA CYS A 102 8.35 0.73 4.72
C CYS A 102 7.51 0.52 3.46
N HIS A 103 6.96 -0.67 3.35
CA HIS A 103 6.16 -1.03 2.18
C HIS A 103 4.91 -0.16 2.01
N ARG A 104 4.46 0.52 3.07
CA ARG A 104 3.27 1.38 2.94
C ARG A 104 3.49 2.51 1.95
N TYR A 105 4.72 2.99 1.82
CA TYR A 105 5.03 4.04 0.85
C TYR A 105 4.90 3.53 -0.58
N ILE A 106 5.29 2.27 -0.79
CA ILE A 106 5.19 1.64 -2.11
C ILE A 106 3.72 1.49 -2.50
N VAL A 107 2.89 1.00 -1.56
CA VAL A 107 1.47 0.84 -1.82
C VAL A 107 0.81 2.20 -2.09
N ALA A 108 1.16 3.21 -1.29
CA ALA A 108 0.60 4.55 -1.49
C ALA A 108 0.91 5.09 -2.87
N GLU A 109 2.14 4.88 -3.35
CA GLU A 109 2.51 5.33 -4.69
C GLU A 109 1.74 4.59 -5.77
N LEU A 110 1.53 3.29 -5.61
CA LEU A 110 0.77 2.54 -6.58
C LEU A 110 -0.68 3.00 -6.65
N VAL A 111 -1.27 3.33 -5.50
CA VAL A 111 -2.63 3.86 -5.47
C VAL A 111 -2.69 5.18 -6.23
N LYS A 112 -1.72 6.06 -6.02
CA LYS A 112 -1.69 7.35 -6.68
C LYS A 112 -1.45 7.24 -8.17
N LYS A 113 -0.53 6.37 -8.59
CA LYS A 113 -0.14 6.24 -9.98
C LYS A 113 -1.29 5.89 -10.90
N HIS A 114 -2.21 5.06 -10.41
CA HIS A 114 -3.32 4.61 -11.23
C HIS A 114 -4.59 5.39 -10.95
N LYS A 115 -4.41 6.60 -10.44
CA LYS A 115 -5.49 7.39 -9.95
C LYS A 115 -6.52 7.73 -10.97
N LYS A 116 -6.16 7.91 -12.22
CA LYS A 116 -7.15 8.11 -13.22
C LYS A 116 -6.64 7.72 -14.57
N PRO A 117 -7.56 7.26 -15.34
CA PRO A 117 -7.24 6.96 -16.72
C PRO A 117 -6.96 8.27 -17.37
N ARG A 118 -6.40 8.47 -18.07
CA ARG A 118 -6.13 9.59 -18.57
C ARG A 118 -6.73 9.82 -19.77
N ALA A 119 -7.14 10.33 -19.88
CA ALA A 119 -7.79 10.37 -20.91
C ALA A 119 -6.99 10.40 -22.11
N ASP A 120 -6.77 10.37 -21.89
CA ASP A 120 -6.29 10.29 -22.37
C ASP A 120 -5.79 9.77 -22.95
N ALA A 121 -5.53 9.57 -23.15
CA ALA A 121 -5.17 9.26 -23.28
C ALA A 121 -4.95 8.70 -23.90
N LYS A 122 -4.81 8.84 -24.33
CA LYS A 122 -4.79 8.62 -24.60
C LYS A 122 -4.53 8.00 -25.01
N ASN A 123 -4.31 8.07 -25.37
CA ASN A 123 -4.22 7.85 -25.30
C ASN A 123 -3.88 7.14 -25.65
N ARG A 124 -3.76 7.06 -26.00
CA ARG A 124 -3.64 6.81 -25.92
C ARG A 124 -3.55 6.07 -26.18
N GLN A 125 -3.42 5.96 -26.47
CA GLN A 125 -3.55 5.73 -26.32
C GLN A 125 -3.63 5.21 -26.22
N ASP A 126 -3.55 5.17 -26.64
CA ASP A 126 -3.83 5.09 -26.21
C ASP A 126 -3.92 4.44 -26.11
N SER A 127 -3.99 4.36 -26.37
CA SER A 127 -4.35 4.16 -25.97
C SER A 127 -4.44 3.48 -25.94
N LEU A 128 -4.33 3.26 -26.15
CA LEU A 128 -4.63 3.03 -25.85
C LEU A 128 -4.58 2.41 -25.63
N LEU A 129 -4.46 2.24 -25.62
CA LEU A 129 -4.60 2.13 -25.15
C LEU A 129 -4.45 1.60 -24.66
N GLN A 130 -4.32 1.41 -24.27
CA GLN A 130 -4.34 1.34 -23.70
C GLN A 130 -4.47 0.87 -23.00
N SER A 131 -4.34 0.51 -22.98
CA SER A 131 -4.64 0.25 -22.21
C SER A 131 -4.75 0.09 -21.43
N ALA A 132 -4.81 -0.09 -21.15
CA ALA A 132 -5.06 -0.12 -20.45
C ALA A 132 -5.12 -0.12 -20.16
#